data_ea9cb09e8fffb0712f31d5b6809e00c7
#
_entry.id   ea9cb09e8fffb0712f31d5b6809e00c7
#
_cell.length_a   1.000
_cell.length_b   1.000
_cell.length_c   1.000
_cell.angle_alpha   90.00
_cell.angle_beta   90.00
_cell.angle_gamma   90.00
#
_symmetry.space_group_name_H-M   'P 1'
#
loop_
_entity.id
_entity.type
_entity.pdbx_description
1 polymer ?
#
loop_
_entity_poly.entity_id
_entity_poly.type
_entity_poly.pdbx_seq_one_letter_code
_entity_poly.pdbx_strand_id
1 'polypeptide(L)'
;MRSVTCDTLLRVVDRSFADLSLASLYDALHPWGPGDEFCLGLAMSAGSVLDAGCGTGRLLARARAAGHRGRLTGLDPAAALLVQARRREPGVEWVLGDLGSRAWGGEFELVVMTGHTFQVLVGEDELRRALSSVRAALAPGGRFVFGTRNPAARAWSRWTPEHVRRVVGPDGRAVRVWREVEGAAGGERVTFTTTFAGGPWPRPQTCRSTRRFLAADALARSLGRAGLRVTEQFGDWERGPLRADSHEIITVAESVR
;
A
#
# COMPACT_ATOMS: atom_id res chain seq x y z
N MET A 1 -3.11 -34.52 -23.93
CA MET A 1 -3.76 -33.52 -23.05
C MET A 1 -2.90 -33.34 -21.81
N ARG A 2 -2.12 -32.26 -21.72
CA ARG A 2 -1.35 -31.92 -20.52
C ARG A 2 -2.22 -30.99 -19.69
N SER A 3 -2.58 -31.44 -18.51
CA SER A 3 -3.26 -30.62 -17.49
C SER A 3 -2.37 -29.44 -17.14
N VAL A 4 -2.80 -28.24 -17.48
CA VAL A 4 -2.23 -27.00 -16.96
C VAL A 4 -2.79 -26.84 -15.55
N THR A 5 -2.04 -27.28 -14.56
CA THR A 5 -2.30 -26.91 -13.17
C THR A 5 -2.02 -25.41 -13.04
N CYS A 6 -3.09 -24.65 -12.98
CA CYS A 6 -3.07 -23.22 -12.64
C CYS A 6 -2.78 -23.10 -11.13
N ASP A 7 -1.51 -23.27 -10.76
CA ASP A 7 -1.03 -22.99 -9.41
C ASP A 7 -0.65 -21.50 -9.36
N THR A 8 -1.68 -20.66 -9.51
CA THR A 8 -1.56 -19.23 -9.22
C THR A 8 -1.47 -19.14 -7.70
N LEU A 9 -0.24 -19.07 -7.17
CA LEU A 9 0.03 -18.76 -5.77
C LEU A 9 -0.60 -17.38 -5.46
N LEU A 10 -1.88 -17.41 -5.11
CA LEU A 10 -2.54 -16.26 -4.50
C LEU A 10 -1.74 -15.91 -3.26
N ARG A 11 -1.14 -14.75 -3.25
CA ARG A 11 -0.46 -14.19 -2.08
C ARG A 11 -1.39 -14.35 -0.88
N VAL A 12 -0.87 -14.89 0.22
CA VAL A 12 -1.61 -14.95 1.48
C VAL A 12 -1.86 -13.51 1.94
N VAL A 13 -3.07 -13.03 1.72
CA VAL A 13 -3.51 -11.69 2.15
C VAL A 13 -3.54 -11.68 3.68
N ASP A 14 -2.97 -10.64 4.30
CA ASP A 14 -3.06 -10.43 5.73
C ASP A 14 -4.53 -10.49 6.19
N ARG A 15 -4.80 -11.29 7.22
CA ARG A 15 -6.16 -11.50 7.73
C ARG A 15 -6.87 -10.19 8.08
N SER A 16 -6.14 -9.17 8.53
CA SER A 16 -6.71 -7.85 8.84
C SER A 16 -7.36 -7.18 7.62
N PHE A 17 -6.98 -7.57 6.41
CA PHE A 17 -7.52 -7.06 5.15
C PHE A 17 -8.49 -8.05 4.49
N ALA A 18 -8.32 -9.35 4.75
CA ALA A 18 -9.13 -10.42 4.15
C ALA A 18 -10.46 -10.67 4.89
N ASP A 19 -10.46 -10.51 6.20
CA ASP A 19 -11.65 -10.67 7.05
C ASP A 19 -12.55 -9.44 6.94
N LEU A 20 -13.81 -9.61 6.52
CA LEU A 20 -14.76 -8.51 6.31
C LEU A 20 -14.96 -7.65 7.56
N SER A 21 -14.99 -8.26 8.75
CA SER A 21 -15.21 -7.54 10.00
C SER A 21 -14.02 -6.68 10.40
N LEU A 22 -12.79 -7.17 10.16
CA LEU A 22 -11.56 -6.42 10.41
C LEU A 22 -11.32 -5.36 9.33
N ALA A 23 -11.56 -5.70 8.07
CA ALA A 23 -11.44 -4.79 6.93
C ALA A 23 -12.40 -3.59 7.03
N SER A 24 -13.55 -3.75 7.71
CA SER A 24 -14.49 -2.65 7.96
C SER A 24 -13.93 -1.51 8.82
N LEU A 25 -12.87 -1.79 9.59
CA LEU A 25 -12.17 -0.81 10.43
C LEU A 25 -11.06 -0.06 9.67
N TYR A 26 -10.78 -0.46 8.42
CA TYR A 26 -9.61 0.02 7.69
C TYR A 26 -9.56 1.55 7.62
N ASP A 27 -10.63 2.20 7.24
CA ASP A 27 -10.67 3.65 7.07
C ASP A 27 -10.55 4.41 8.41
N ALA A 28 -11.16 3.88 9.47
CA ALA A 28 -11.05 4.44 10.82
C ALA A 28 -9.60 4.32 11.37
N LEU A 29 -8.90 3.24 11.01
CA LEU A 29 -7.52 3.02 11.38
C LEU A 29 -6.51 3.81 10.52
N HIS A 30 -6.90 4.16 9.30
CA HIS A 30 -6.06 4.88 8.36
C HIS A 30 -6.81 6.14 7.88
N PRO A 31 -6.97 7.17 8.74
CA PRO A 31 -7.64 8.40 8.33
C PRO A 31 -6.90 9.04 7.16
N TRP A 32 -7.64 9.83 6.38
CA TRP A 32 -7.07 10.61 5.28
C TRP A 32 -5.99 11.56 5.80
N GLY A 33 -4.86 11.60 5.15
CA GLY A 33 -3.69 12.36 5.62
C GLY A 33 -2.88 13.01 4.49
N PRO A 34 -1.75 13.66 4.83
CA PRO A 34 -0.92 14.38 3.86
C PRO A 34 -0.45 13.51 2.68
N GLY A 35 -0.17 12.23 2.90
CA GLY A 35 0.21 11.30 1.83
C GLY A 35 -0.91 11.04 0.83
N ASP A 36 -2.14 10.98 1.31
CA ASP A 36 -3.32 10.81 0.45
C ASP A 36 -3.56 12.09 -0.38
N GLU A 37 -3.41 13.29 0.23
CA GLU A 37 -3.52 14.58 -0.48
C GLU A 37 -2.43 14.73 -1.54
N PHE A 38 -1.20 14.37 -1.21
CA PHE A 38 -0.08 14.37 -2.17
C PHE A 38 -0.39 13.49 -3.39
N CYS A 39 -0.81 12.24 -3.14
CA CYS A 39 -1.16 11.32 -4.22
C CYS A 39 -2.40 11.78 -5.00
N LEU A 40 -3.38 12.39 -4.34
CA LEU A 40 -4.55 12.97 -5.01
C LEU A 40 -4.15 14.10 -5.97
N GLY A 41 -3.28 15.01 -5.54
CA GLY A 41 -2.77 16.07 -6.39
C GLY A 41 -2.08 15.55 -7.66
N LEU A 42 -1.28 14.47 -7.52
CA LEU A 42 -0.66 13.80 -8.66
C LEU A 42 -1.68 13.09 -9.56
N ALA A 43 -2.64 12.41 -8.96
CA ALA A 43 -3.71 11.72 -9.71
C ALA A 43 -4.53 12.70 -10.53
N MET A 44 -4.89 13.86 -9.99
CA MET A 44 -5.64 14.91 -10.70
C MET A 44 -4.89 15.49 -11.91
N SER A 45 -3.56 15.35 -11.95
CA SER A 45 -2.71 15.84 -13.04
C SER A 45 -2.38 14.77 -14.10
N ALA A 46 -2.80 13.52 -13.90
CA ALA A 46 -2.53 12.40 -14.79
C ALA A 46 -3.79 11.96 -15.53
N GLY A 47 -3.68 11.65 -16.83
CA GLY A 47 -4.81 11.13 -17.62
C GLY A 47 -5.18 9.68 -17.31
N SER A 48 -4.25 8.90 -16.74
CA SER A 48 -4.46 7.51 -16.37
C SER A 48 -3.70 7.14 -15.10
N VAL A 49 -4.40 6.55 -14.11
CA VAL A 49 -3.86 6.25 -12.78
C VAL A 49 -4.12 4.80 -12.40
N LEU A 50 -3.07 4.12 -11.93
CA LEU A 50 -3.16 2.83 -11.25
C LEU A 50 -2.82 3.02 -9.76
N ASP A 51 -3.75 2.73 -8.88
CA ASP A 51 -3.50 2.61 -7.43
C ASP A 51 -3.28 1.13 -7.08
N ALA A 52 -2.02 0.75 -6.90
CA ALA A 52 -1.61 -0.63 -6.62
C ALA A 52 -1.59 -0.88 -5.10
N GLY A 53 -2.54 -1.64 -4.61
CA GLY A 53 -2.89 -1.80 -3.20
C GLY A 53 -3.87 -0.71 -2.77
N CYS A 54 -4.92 -0.51 -3.58
CA CYS A 54 -5.88 0.59 -3.43
C CYS A 54 -6.77 0.48 -2.18
N GLY A 55 -6.77 -0.66 -1.50
CA GLY A 55 -7.56 -0.89 -0.30
C GLY A 55 -9.05 -0.63 -0.51
N THR A 56 -9.63 0.26 0.29
CA THR A 56 -11.05 0.67 0.19
C THR A 56 -11.33 1.69 -0.91
N GLY A 57 -10.34 1.99 -1.77
CA GLY A 57 -10.52 2.82 -2.97
C GLY A 57 -10.66 4.32 -2.71
N ARG A 58 -10.28 4.83 -1.54
CA ARG A 58 -10.51 6.24 -1.17
C ARG A 58 -9.85 7.24 -2.10
N LEU A 59 -8.60 6.97 -2.52
CA LEU A 59 -7.87 7.87 -3.41
C LEU A 59 -8.62 8.07 -4.74
N LEU A 60 -8.92 6.97 -5.42
CA LEU A 60 -9.55 7.02 -6.73
C LEU A 60 -10.99 7.51 -6.69
N ALA A 61 -11.74 7.18 -5.63
CA ALA A 61 -13.08 7.72 -5.42
C ALA A 61 -13.04 9.24 -5.21
N ARG A 62 -12.08 9.76 -4.43
CA ARG A 62 -11.90 11.21 -4.28
C ARG A 62 -11.46 11.91 -5.57
N ALA A 63 -10.55 11.29 -6.32
CA ALA A 63 -10.17 11.81 -7.64
C ALA A 63 -11.40 11.93 -8.55
N ARG A 64 -12.24 10.89 -8.60
CA ARG A 64 -13.48 10.91 -9.39
C ARG A 64 -14.44 12.00 -8.91
N ALA A 65 -14.65 12.12 -7.60
CA ALA A 65 -15.50 13.15 -7.01
C ALA A 65 -14.97 14.59 -7.24
N ALA A 66 -13.65 14.74 -7.31
CA ALA A 66 -12.97 15.99 -7.66
C ALA A 66 -12.98 16.31 -9.18
N GLY A 67 -13.64 15.49 -10.00
CA GLY A 67 -13.82 15.74 -11.42
C GLY A 67 -12.80 15.09 -12.35
N HIS A 68 -11.98 14.16 -11.85
CA HIS A 68 -11.05 13.40 -12.71
C HIS A 68 -11.83 12.60 -13.75
N ARG A 69 -11.57 12.80 -15.03
CA ARG A 69 -12.31 12.19 -16.17
C ARG A 69 -11.54 11.09 -16.88
N GLY A 70 -10.26 10.96 -16.61
CA GLY A 70 -9.40 9.95 -17.23
C GLY A 70 -9.61 8.55 -16.63
N ARG A 71 -8.76 7.62 -17.04
CA ARG A 71 -8.82 6.23 -16.57
C ARG A 71 -8.32 6.12 -15.14
N LEU A 72 -9.13 5.51 -14.27
CA LEU A 72 -8.77 5.17 -12.89
C LEU A 72 -8.92 3.66 -12.68
N THR A 73 -7.85 3.01 -12.26
CA THR A 73 -7.83 1.57 -11.98
C THR A 73 -7.29 1.35 -10.57
N GLY A 74 -8.04 0.66 -9.72
CA GLY A 74 -7.60 0.22 -8.40
C GLY A 74 -7.35 -1.28 -8.40
N LEU A 75 -6.20 -1.70 -7.91
CA LEU A 75 -5.78 -3.09 -7.81
C LEU A 75 -5.52 -3.43 -6.34
N ASP A 76 -6.17 -4.49 -5.82
CA ASP A 76 -5.92 -4.97 -4.46
C ASP A 76 -6.17 -6.47 -4.36
N PRO A 77 -5.34 -7.25 -3.66
CA PRO A 77 -5.57 -8.68 -3.46
C PRO A 77 -6.62 -8.98 -2.39
N ALA A 78 -7.05 -8.00 -1.59
CA ALA A 78 -8.04 -8.17 -0.52
C ALA A 78 -9.46 -7.93 -1.03
N ALA A 79 -10.18 -9.00 -1.34
CA ALA A 79 -11.56 -8.91 -1.81
C ALA A 79 -12.48 -8.13 -0.85
N ALA A 80 -12.27 -8.26 0.46
CA ALA A 80 -13.04 -7.57 1.48
C ALA A 80 -12.90 -6.03 1.43
N LEU A 81 -11.71 -5.52 1.07
CA LEU A 81 -11.48 -4.11 0.85
C LEU A 81 -12.11 -3.64 -0.47
N LEU A 82 -11.98 -4.43 -1.53
CA LEU A 82 -12.58 -4.11 -2.84
C LEU A 82 -14.10 -4.09 -2.83
N VAL A 83 -14.77 -4.83 -1.94
CA VAL A 83 -16.23 -4.70 -1.73
C VAL A 83 -16.57 -3.27 -1.31
N GLN A 84 -15.78 -2.65 -0.43
CA GLN A 84 -15.98 -1.27 -0.01
C GLN A 84 -15.65 -0.28 -1.14
N ALA A 85 -14.57 -0.52 -1.89
CA ALA A 85 -14.16 0.30 -3.02
C ALA A 85 -15.25 0.38 -4.10
N ARG A 86 -15.82 -0.77 -4.49
CA ARG A 86 -16.90 -0.85 -5.48
C ARG A 86 -18.18 -0.15 -5.04
N ARG A 87 -18.50 -0.19 -3.73
CA ARG A 87 -19.64 0.55 -3.18
C ARG A 87 -19.41 2.05 -3.14
N ARG A 88 -18.15 2.46 -2.89
CA ARG A 88 -17.77 3.88 -2.78
C ARG A 88 -17.81 4.59 -4.13
N GLU A 89 -17.27 3.96 -5.16
CA GLU A 89 -17.21 4.53 -6.51
C GLU A 89 -17.35 3.43 -7.57
N PRO A 90 -18.56 3.16 -8.04
CA PRO A 90 -18.81 2.12 -9.05
C PRO A 90 -18.17 2.41 -10.43
N GLY A 91 -17.88 3.69 -10.71
CA GLY A 91 -17.34 4.13 -12.00
C GLY A 91 -15.83 3.96 -12.17
N VAL A 92 -15.14 3.38 -11.17
CA VAL A 92 -13.71 3.06 -11.24
C VAL A 92 -13.52 1.58 -11.55
N GLU A 93 -12.49 1.24 -12.33
CA GLU A 93 -12.10 -0.14 -12.60
C GLU A 93 -11.42 -0.74 -11.34
N TRP A 94 -12.12 -1.67 -10.64
CA TRP A 94 -11.61 -2.35 -9.46
C TRP A 94 -11.21 -3.79 -9.78
N VAL A 95 -9.92 -4.09 -9.70
CA VAL A 95 -9.31 -5.36 -10.06
C VAL A 95 -8.90 -6.13 -8.80
N LEU A 96 -9.39 -7.35 -8.66
CA LEU A 96 -8.93 -8.27 -7.61
C LEU A 96 -7.64 -8.96 -8.07
N GLY A 97 -6.56 -8.74 -7.34
CA GLY A 97 -5.27 -9.32 -7.63
C GLY A 97 -4.10 -8.47 -7.15
N ASP A 98 -2.91 -8.88 -7.49
CA ASP A 98 -1.67 -8.13 -7.29
C ASP A 98 -1.05 -7.70 -8.63
N LEU A 99 0.07 -6.98 -8.58
CA LEU A 99 0.76 -6.50 -9.78
C LEU A 99 1.20 -7.60 -10.75
N GLY A 100 1.39 -8.82 -10.26
CA GLY A 100 1.75 -9.98 -11.08
C GLY A 100 0.55 -10.75 -11.66
N SER A 101 -0.67 -10.38 -11.29
CA SER A 101 -1.88 -11.13 -11.68
C SER A 101 -2.36 -10.88 -13.10
N ARG A 102 -1.80 -9.88 -13.80
CA ARG A 102 -2.09 -9.59 -15.22
C ARG A 102 -0.86 -9.05 -15.94
N ALA A 103 -0.86 -9.14 -17.26
CA ALA A 103 0.10 -8.44 -18.10
C ALA A 103 -0.28 -6.95 -18.19
N TRP A 104 0.71 -6.09 -18.19
CA TRP A 104 0.59 -4.64 -18.31
C TRP A 104 1.22 -4.17 -19.62
N GLY A 105 0.65 -3.15 -20.26
CA GLY A 105 1.04 -2.69 -21.59
C GLY A 105 1.41 -1.21 -21.67
N GLY A 106 1.96 -0.60 -20.63
CA GLY A 106 2.34 0.81 -20.65
C GLY A 106 1.13 1.76 -20.67
N GLU A 107 0.14 1.49 -19.83
CA GLU A 107 -1.19 2.08 -19.88
C GLU A 107 -1.37 3.29 -18.94
N PHE A 108 -0.46 3.50 -17.98
CA PHE A 108 -0.65 4.47 -16.90
C PHE A 108 0.42 5.55 -16.88
N GLU A 109 -0.02 6.80 -16.85
CA GLU A 109 0.85 7.96 -16.61
C GLU A 109 1.29 8.06 -15.17
N LEU A 110 0.49 7.49 -14.25
CA LEU A 110 0.80 7.45 -12.83
C LEU A 110 0.47 6.07 -12.25
N VAL A 111 1.44 5.46 -11.58
CA VAL A 111 1.24 4.32 -10.69
C VAL A 111 1.54 4.79 -9.27
N VAL A 112 0.65 4.53 -8.32
CA VAL A 112 0.86 4.85 -6.91
C VAL A 112 0.75 3.61 -6.02
N MET A 113 1.46 3.63 -4.90
CA MET A 113 1.26 2.72 -3.75
C MET A 113 1.09 3.58 -2.51
N THR A 114 -0.15 3.80 -2.09
CA THR A 114 -0.49 4.58 -0.90
C THR A 114 -0.36 3.78 0.40
N GLY A 115 -0.42 4.44 1.56
CA GLY A 115 -0.54 3.79 2.87
C GLY A 115 0.60 2.83 3.24
N HIS A 116 1.80 3.03 2.73
CA HIS A 116 2.98 2.16 2.89
C HIS A 116 2.81 0.76 2.27
N THR A 117 1.97 0.63 1.26
CA THR A 117 1.73 -0.65 0.54
C THR A 117 3.02 -1.27 0.03
N PHE A 118 3.99 -0.47 -0.39
CA PHE A 118 5.31 -0.97 -0.81
C PHE A 118 5.99 -1.87 0.24
N GLN A 119 5.81 -1.58 1.53
CA GLN A 119 6.43 -2.34 2.62
C GLN A 119 5.85 -3.74 2.82
N VAL A 120 4.76 -4.10 2.17
CA VAL A 120 4.22 -5.45 2.19
C VAL A 120 4.96 -6.41 1.25
N LEU A 121 5.78 -5.89 0.34
CA LEU A 121 6.64 -6.66 -0.56
C LEU A 121 7.88 -7.16 0.21
N VAL A 122 7.70 -8.25 0.97
CA VAL A 122 8.69 -8.71 1.94
C VAL A 122 9.79 -9.56 1.28
N GLY A 123 9.43 -10.39 0.30
CA GLY A 123 10.35 -11.26 -0.41
C GLY A 123 11.14 -10.53 -1.50
N GLU A 124 12.40 -10.90 -1.73
CA GLU A 124 13.23 -10.29 -2.79
C GLU A 124 12.63 -10.54 -4.19
N ASP A 125 12.24 -11.78 -4.47
CA ASP A 125 11.59 -12.13 -5.74
C ASP A 125 10.22 -11.47 -5.92
N GLU A 126 9.47 -11.33 -4.83
CA GLU A 126 8.19 -10.63 -4.82
C GLU A 126 8.40 -9.15 -5.18
N LEU A 127 9.33 -8.48 -4.51
CA LEU A 127 9.69 -7.09 -4.78
C LEU A 127 10.14 -6.92 -6.24
N ARG A 128 11.02 -7.79 -6.72
CA ARG A 128 11.52 -7.75 -8.10
C ARG A 128 10.38 -7.90 -9.11
N ARG A 129 9.49 -8.87 -8.94
CA ARG A 129 8.32 -9.06 -9.82
C ARG A 129 7.38 -7.86 -9.78
N ALA A 130 7.07 -7.34 -8.59
CA ALA A 130 6.20 -6.18 -8.43
C ALA A 130 6.77 -4.95 -9.16
N LEU A 131 8.06 -4.67 -8.99
CA LEU A 131 8.73 -3.54 -9.66
C LEU A 131 8.80 -3.72 -11.18
N SER A 132 9.02 -4.94 -11.67
CA SER A 132 8.97 -5.25 -13.11
C SER A 132 7.56 -5.01 -13.67
N SER A 133 6.51 -5.38 -12.93
CA SER A 133 5.12 -5.14 -13.32
C SER A 133 4.76 -3.65 -13.27
N VAL A 134 5.25 -2.90 -12.28
CA VAL A 134 5.11 -1.43 -12.26
C VAL A 134 5.74 -0.81 -13.50
N ARG A 135 6.98 -1.20 -13.83
CA ARG A 135 7.65 -0.71 -15.06
C ARG A 135 6.83 -1.01 -16.30
N ALA A 136 6.29 -2.22 -16.40
CA ALA A 136 5.46 -2.62 -17.56
C ALA A 136 4.12 -1.88 -17.61
N ALA A 137 3.58 -1.43 -16.46
CA ALA A 137 2.34 -0.67 -16.38
C ALA A 137 2.50 0.80 -16.77
N LEU A 138 3.70 1.37 -16.57
CA LEU A 138 3.98 2.78 -16.84
C LEU A 138 4.00 3.08 -18.34
N ALA A 139 3.21 4.06 -18.74
CA ALA A 139 3.30 4.69 -20.05
C ALA A 139 4.67 5.40 -20.25
N PRO A 140 5.09 5.68 -21.48
CA PRO A 140 6.30 6.49 -21.71
C PRO A 140 6.22 7.83 -20.97
N GLY A 141 7.21 8.11 -20.09
CA GLY A 141 7.22 9.30 -19.23
C GLY A 141 6.30 9.21 -18.02
N GLY A 142 5.68 8.06 -17.79
CA GLY A 142 4.86 7.81 -16.60
C GLY A 142 5.69 7.69 -15.32
N ARG A 143 5.07 8.00 -14.19
CA ARG A 143 5.72 8.06 -12.88
C ARG A 143 5.17 7.00 -11.92
N PHE A 144 6.08 6.41 -11.14
CA PHE A 144 5.75 5.57 -10.00
C PHE A 144 6.03 6.31 -8.69
N VAL A 145 5.04 6.38 -7.82
CA VAL A 145 5.11 7.15 -6.56
C VAL A 145 4.66 6.30 -5.38
N PHE A 146 5.47 6.27 -4.35
CA PHE A 146 5.16 5.55 -3.12
C PHE A 146 5.88 6.15 -1.91
N GLY A 147 5.32 5.91 -0.73
CA GLY A 147 5.95 6.24 0.55
C GLY A 147 6.32 4.98 1.33
N THR A 148 7.45 5.02 2.02
CA THR A 148 7.86 4.00 2.98
C THR A 148 8.31 4.66 4.27
N ARG A 149 8.13 3.99 5.41
CA ARG A 149 8.74 4.45 6.66
C ARG A 149 10.25 4.31 6.58
N ASN A 150 10.95 5.36 6.96
CA ASN A 150 12.41 5.32 7.05
C ASN A 150 12.84 4.34 8.15
N PRO A 151 13.69 3.33 7.84
CA PRO A 151 14.19 2.42 8.86
C PRO A 151 14.97 3.12 9.97
N ALA A 152 15.64 4.25 9.69
CA ALA A 152 16.38 5.02 10.69
C ALA A 152 15.46 5.61 11.78
N ALA A 153 14.23 5.97 11.44
CA ALA A 153 13.24 6.47 12.41
C ALA A 153 12.65 5.37 13.32
N ARG A 154 12.93 4.09 13.03
CA ARG A 154 12.52 2.93 13.86
C ARG A 154 11.05 2.98 14.29
N ALA A 155 10.13 3.29 13.38
CA ALA A 155 8.70 3.45 13.67
C ALA A 155 8.10 2.30 14.49
N TRP A 156 8.66 1.10 14.37
CA TRP A 156 8.26 -0.09 15.12
C TRP A 156 8.61 -0.04 16.62
N SER A 157 9.45 0.87 17.08
CA SER A 157 9.75 1.05 18.51
C SER A 157 8.51 1.45 19.32
N ARG A 158 7.50 2.03 18.65
CA ARG A 158 6.21 2.39 19.24
C ARG A 158 5.13 1.32 19.03
N TRP A 159 5.47 0.16 18.48
CA TRP A 159 4.52 -0.95 18.31
C TRP A 159 4.56 -1.83 19.56
N THR A 160 3.96 -1.32 20.59
CA THR A 160 3.90 -1.93 21.92
C THR A 160 2.46 -1.88 22.43
N PRO A 161 2.07 -2.76 23.39
CA PRO A 161 0.73 -2.78 23.96
C PRO A 161 0.29 -1.48 24.64
N GLU A 162 1.24 -0.64 25.05
CA GLU A 162 0.95 0.66 25.69
C GLU A 162 0.44 1.69 24.66
N HIS A 163 0.77 1.53 23.37
CA HIS A 163 0.35 2.43 22.30
C HIS A 163 -0.98 1.97 21.69
N VAL A 164 -2.05 2.00 22.50
CA VAL A 164 -3.40 1.62 22.06
C VAL A 164 -4.05 2.74 21.26
N ARG A 165 -4.52 2.40 20.07
CA ARG A 165 -5.45 3.24 19.30
C ARG A 165 -6.88 2.82 19.61
N ARG A 166 -7.78 3.79 19.68
CA ARG A 166 -9.22 3.56 19.82
C ARG A 166 -9.91 4.04 18.56
N VAL A 167 -10.72 3.20 17.97
CA VAL A 167 -11.55 3.53 16.80
C VAL A 167 -12.97 3.07 17.05
N VAL A 168 -13.91 3.65 16.32
CA VAL A 168 -15.30 3.23 16.33
C VAL A 168 -15.58 2.48 15.04
N GLY A 169 -16.09 1.27 15.15
CA GLY A 169 -16.50 0.47 14.01
C GLY A 169 -17.78 0.99 13.35
N PRO A 170 -18.12 0.48 12.17
CA PRO A 170 -19.35 0.88 11.47
C PRO A 170 -20.63 0.50 12.24
N ASP A 171 -20.55 -0.41 13.18
CA ASP A 171 -21.61 -0.80 14.10
C ASP A 171 -21.74 0.11 15.34
N GLY A 172 -20.96 1.20 15.41
CA GLY A 172 -20.92 2.14 16.52
C GLY A 172 -20.14 1.67 17.73
N ARG A 173 -19.57 0.46 17.72
CA ARG A 173 -18.83 -0.10 18.86
C ARG A 173 -17.38 0.33 18.85
N ALA A 174 -16.83 0.58 20.05
CA ALA A 174 -15.43 0.92 20.23
C ALA A 174 -14.53 -0.33 20.09
N VAL A 175 -13.45 -0.18 19.34
CA VAL A 175 -12.39 -1.19 19.17
C VAL A 175 -11.07 -0.58 19.61
N ARG A 176 -10.34 -1.29 20.46
CA ARG A 176 -8.96 -0.99 20.84
C ARG A 176 -8.02 -1.78 19.93
N VAL A 177 -7.01 -1.10 19.38
CA VAL A 177 -6.05 -1.73 18.47
C VAL A 177 -4.64 -1.36 18.89
N TRP A 178 -3.78 -2.35 19.02
CA TRP A 178 -2.37 -2.17 19.29
C TRP A 178 -1.53 -3.16 18.49
N ARG A 179 -0.24 -2.93 18.47
CA ARG A 179 0.73 -3.81 17.82
C ARG A 179 1.80 -4.23 18.81
N GLU A 180 2.37 -5.41 18.55
CA GLU A 180 3.48 -5.96 19.32
C GLU A 180 4.48 -6.55 18.34
N VAL A 181 5.74 -6.10 18.45
CA VAL A 181 6.83 -6.62 17.63
C VAL A 181 7.22 -8.00 18.13
N GLU A 182 7.42 -8.94 17.21
CA GLU A 182 7.85 -10.30 17.53
C GLU A 182 9.38 -10.41 17.43
N GLY A 183 9.99 -10.89 18.49
CA GLY A 183 11.45 -11.11 18.54
C GLY A 183 12.28 -9.82 18.53
N ALA A 184 13.58 -9.95 18.21
CA ALA A 184 14.45 -8.80 18.07
C ALA A 184 14.14 -8.06 16.76
N ALA A 185 13.66 -6.81 16.88
CA ALA A 185 13.50 -5.95 15.72
C ALA A 185 14.87 -5.51 15.19
N GLY A 186 15.28 -6.10 14.11
CA GLY A 186 16.55 -5.78 13.44
C GLY A 186 16.54 -6.17 11.97
N GLY A 187 17.38 -5.48 11.17
CA GLY A 187 17.44 -5.68 9.73
C GLY A 187 16.27 -5.06 8.97
N GLU A 188 16.08 -5.51 7.73
CA GLU A 188 15.09 -4.94 6.81
C GLU A 188 13.66 -5.43 7.07
N ARG A 189 13.44 -6.43 7.93
CA ARG A 189 12.13 -7.05 8.14
C ARG A 189 11.73 -6.98 9.59
N VAL A 190 10.51 -6.52 9.84
CA VAL A 190 9.90 -6.48 11.17
C VAL A 190 8.59 -7.25 11.12
N THR A 191 8.51 -8.28 11.96
CA THR A 191 7.28 -9.06 12.16
C THR A 191 6.60 -8.59 13.43
N PHE A 192 5.28 -8.47 13.39
CA PHE A 192 4.49 -7.99 14.50
C PHE A 192 3.08 -8.60 14.47
N THR A 193 2.47 -8.65 15.64
CA THR A 193 1.05 -8.98 15.81
C THR A 193 0.24 -7.70 16.01
N THR A 194 -0.87 -7.56 15.30
CA THR A 194 -1.89 -6.56 15.57
C THR A 194 -3.06 -7.21 16.31
N THR A 195 -3.43 -6.66 17.46
CA THR A 195 -4.57 -7.13 18.27
C THR A 195 -5.70 -6.13 18.19
N PHE A 196 -6.92 -6.65 17.95
CA PHE A 196 -8.19 -5.93 17.93
C PHE A 196 -9.05 -6.43 19.08
N ALA A 197 -9.45 -5.57 20.01
CA ALA A 197 -10.22 -5.98 21.19
C ALA A 197 -11.46 -5.10 21.38
N GLY A 198 -12.58 -5.72 21.65
CA GLY A 198 -13.90 -5.06 21.73
C GLY A 198 -14.66 -5.16 20.40
N GLY A 199 -15.52 -4.20 20.10
CA GLY A 199 -16.37 -4.25 18.91
C GLY A 199 -17.32 -5.44 18.91
N PRO A 200 -17.52 -6.13 17.78
CA PRO A 200 -18.44 -7.25 17.65
C PRO A 200 -17.88 -8.56 18.22
N TRP A 201 -16.58 -8.61 18.56
CA TRP A 201 -15.92 -9.86 18.93
C TRP A 201 -15.95 -10.13 20.45
N PRO A 202 -16.38 -11.34 20.89
CA PRO A 202 -16.35 -11.72 22.31
C PRO A 202 -14.92 -11.96 22.85
N ARG A 203 -13.96 -12.19 21.93
CA ARG A 203 -12.53 -12.36 22.24
C ARG A 203 -11.69 -11.51 21.30
N PRO A 204 -10.51 -11.04 21.72
CA PRO A 204 -9.60 -10.31 20.86
C PRO A 204 -9.26 -11.09 19.59
N GLN A 205 -9.18 -10.38 18.46
CA GLN A 205 -8.71 -10.91 17.20
C GLN A 205 -7.26 -10.52 17.01
N THR A 206 -6.43 -11.44 16.53
CA THR A 206 -5.01 -11.20 16.27
C THR A 206 -4.67 -11.45 14.81
N CYS A 207 -3.82 -10.61 14.25
CA CYS A 207 -3.30 -10.74 12.89
C CYS A 207 -1.78 -10.57 12.92
N ARG A 208 -1.08 -11.56 12.38
CA ARG A 208 0.38 -11.53 12.25
C ARG A 208 0.76 -10.95 10.90
N SER A 209 1.69 -10.00 10.89
CA SER A 209 2.13 -9.30 9.69
C SER A 209 3.65 -9.13 9.71
N THR A 210 4.25 -9.07 8.51
CA THR A 210 5.64 -8.65 8.33
C THR A 210 5.69 -7.45 7.40
N ARG A 211 6.58 -6.50 7.68
CA ARG A 211 6.86 -5.35 6.82
C ARG A 211 8.34 -5.28 6.52
N ARG A 212 8.67 -4.84 5.31
CA ARG A 212 10.05 -4.59 4.89
C ARG A 212 10.36 -3.10 4.95
N PHE A 213 11.50 -2.77 5.56
CA PHE A 213 12.00 -1.42 5.73
C PHE A 213 13.30 -1.28 4.97
N LEU A 214 13.28 -0.62 3.83
CA LEU A 214 14.47 -0.37 3.02
C LEU A 214 14.93 1.07 3.20
N ALA A 215 16.22 1.27 3.37
CA ALA A 215 16.84 2.59 3.31
C ALA A 215 16.80 3.15 1.88
N ALA A 216 16.96 4.45 1.72
CA ALA A 216 16.83 5.14 0.44
C ALA A 216 17.73 4.57 -0.66
N ASP A 217 18.97 4.23 -0.32
CA ASP A 217 19.93 3.64 -1.24
C ASP A 217 19.54 2.20 -1.68
N ALA A 218 18.96 1.42 -0.76
CA ALA A 218 18.44 0.08 -1.08
C ALA A 218 17.18 0.16 -1.96
N LEU A 219 16.30 1.15 -1.72
CA LEU A 219 15.16 1.44 -2.60
C LEU A 219 15.65 1.80 -4.01
N ALA A 220 16.61 2.73 -4.12
CA ALA A 220 17.16 3.15 -5.41
C ALA A 220 17.81 1.98 -6.18
N ARG A 221 18.57 1.11 -5.49
CA ARG A 221 19.15 -0.10 -6.09
C ARG A 221 18.07 -1.07 -6.59
N SER A 222 17.02 -1.30 -5.79
CA SER A 222 15.94 -2.22 -6.15
C SER A 222 15.16 -1.72 -7.35
N LEU A 223 14.86 -0.43 -7.41
CA LEU A 223 14.23 0.24 -8.53
C LEU A 223 15.10 0.17 -9.79
N GLY A 224 16.39 0.50 -9.67
CA GLY A 224 17.35 0.46 -10.79
C GLY A 224 17.47 -0.93 -11.42
N ARG A 225 17.49 -2.01 -10.62
CA ARG A 225 17.48 -3.39 -11.13
C ARG A 225 16.22 -3.73 -11.93
N ALA A 226 15.11 -3.06 -11.66
CA ALA A 226 13.85 -3.22 -12.39
C ALA A 226 13.73 -2.26 -13.60
N GLY A 227 14.75 -1.43 -13.86
CA GLY A 227 14.72 -0.42 -14.93
C GLY A 227 13.85 0.79 -14.60
N LEU A 228 13.75 1.12 -13.32
CA LEU A 228 13.12 2.33 -12.80
C LEU A 228 14.20 3.25 -12.20
N ARG A 229 14.23 4.51 -12.62
CA ARG A 229 15.17 5.51 -12.12
C ARG A 229 14.46 6.42 -11.11
N VAL A 230 15.01 6.55 -9.92
CA VAL A 230 14.56 7.54 -8.95
C VAL A 230 14.84 8.93 -9.49
N THR A 231 13.81 9.76 -9.55
CA THR A 231 13.90 11.16 -9.98
C THR A 231 13.85 12.13 -8.80
N GLU A 232 13.06 11.80 -7.77
CA GLU A 232 12.92 12.62 -6.57
C GLU A 232 12.77 11.73 -5.34
N GLN A 233 13.32 12.20 -4.20
CA GLN A 233 13.06 11.63 -2.88
C GLN A 233 12.87 12.74 -1.85
N PHE A 234 11.84 12.57 -1.00
CA PHE A 234 11.48 13.52 0.05
C PHE A 234 11.41 12.81 1.41
N GLY A 235 11.62 13.59 2.47
CA GLY A 235 11.55 13.13 3.85
C GLY A 235 10.15 13.23 4.47
N ASP A 236 9.26 13.95 3.81
CA ASP A 236 7.86 14.16 4.20
C ASP A 236 6.98 14.41 2.97
N TRP A 237 5.66 14.45 3.19
CA TRP A 237 4.66 14.64 2.14
C TRP A 237 4.51 16.11 1.66
N GLU A 238 5.23 17.04 2.26
CA GLU A 238 5.31 18.46 1.89
C GLU A 238 6.54 18.74 1.01
N ARG A 239 7.20 17.67 0.55
CA ARG A 239 8.43 17.69 -0.26
C ARG A 239 9.65 18.23 0.48
N GLY A 240 9.67 18.14 1.80
CA GLY A 240 10.84 18.44 2.60
C GLY A 240 12.03 17.52 2.25
N PRO A 241 13.27 18.00 2.45
CA PRO A 241 14.46 17.23 2.10
C PRO A 241 14.55 15.93 2.91
N LEU A 242 14.92 14.84 2.24
CA LEU A 242 15.19 13.58 2.91
C LEU A 242 16.44 13.71 3.80
N ARG A 243 16.28 13.46 5.09
CA ARG A 243 17.32 13.51 6.12
C ARG A 243 17.39 12.18 6.86
N ALA A 244 18.45 11.97 7.63
CA ALA A 244 18.63 10.74 8.41
C ALA A 244 17.51 10.53 9.44
N ASP A 245 16.94 11.60 10.00
CA ASP A 245 15.85 11.61 10.98
C ASP A 245 14.45 11.72 10.37
N SER A 246 14.32 11.82 9.05
CA SER A 246 13.01 11.82 8.38
C SER A 246 12.24 10.56 8.73
N HIS A 247 10.94 10.71 9.04
CA HIS A 247 10.08 9.57 9.37
C HIS A 247 9.68 8.74 8.13
N GLU A 248 9.62 9.39 6.98
CA GLU A 248 9.20 8.81 5.70
C GLU A 248 10.32 8.90 4.67
N ILE A 249 10.26 8.04 3.68
CA ILE A 249 10.98 8.15 2.40
C ILE A 249 9.91 8.11 1.32
N ILE A 250 9.64 9.26 0.71
CA ILE A 250 8.71 9.37 -0.40
C ILE A 250 9.53 9.34 -1.68
N THR A 251 9.24 8.41 -2.55
CA THR A 251 10.04 8.17 -3.77
C THR A 251 9.18 8.38 -5.00
N VAL A 252 9.71 9.14 -5.94
CA VAL A 252 9.22 9.28 -7.31
C VAL A 252 10.23 8.63 -8.24
N ALA A 253 9.77 7.73 -9.10
CA ALA A 253 10.60 7.04 -10.07
C ALA A 253 9.95 7.03 -11.46
N GLU A 254 10.76 6.94 -12.50
CA GLU A 254 10.35 6.86 -13.91
C GLU A 254 10.97 5.63 -14.58
N SER A 255 10.32 5.11 -15.62
CA SER A 255 10.89 4.06 -16.45
C SER A 255 12.14 4.57 -17.18
N VAL A 256 13.24 3.82 -17.07
CA VAL A 256 14.43 4.05 -17.94
C VAL A 256 14.06 3.60 -19.35
N ARG A 257 14.29 4.46 -20.32
CA ARG A 257 14.09 4.18 -21.75
C ARG A 257 15.06 3.12 -22.24
#